data_b1b26da73f50af2ae8fddc6d0900d92b
#
_entry.id   b1b26da73f50af2ae8fddc6d0900d92b
#
_cell.length_a   1.000
_cell.length_b   1.000
_cell.length_c   1.000
_cell.angle_alpha   90.00
_cell.angle_beta   90.00
_cell.angle_gamma   90.00
#
_symmetry.space_group_name_H-M   'P 1'
#
loop_
_entity.id
_entity.type
_entity.pdbx_description
1 polymer ?
#
loop_
_entity_poly.entity_id
_entity_poly.type
_entity_poly.pdbx_seq_one_letter_code
_entity_poly.pdbx_strand_id
1 'polypeptide(L)'
;CKATADSGGAIGPIAINQYEKSFEDAVFALANDGDYTKPVRTRLGWHIIKRTRKRPTLTLEQAKRKIETQISRDERITSARQTMVARIKKDAGYSKDENVYNQFVSLAGADLQTYKWQVPEIAPATIMTLGGDKYTNIDFGNYVRNNARTRMGLAKGTPSAEIFDKVYTEFVNEKALFFEEKNLAEKYPEFKSLMREYEEGILLFEATKINVWDKASKDSTGLEAFHAAHRNDYMWDERLEVATVMLDSASMNQLPTIK
;
A
#
# COMPACT_ATOMS: atom_id res chain seq x y z
N CYS A 1 23.79 16.32 27.80
CA CYS A 1 22.57 17.03 27.34
C CYS A 1 21.37 16.50 28.12
N LYS A 2 20.52 17.38 28.66
CA LYS A 2 19.33 16.94 29.42
C LYS A 2 18.41 16.01 28.62
N ALA A 3 18.28 16.24 27.31
CA ALA A 3 17.41 15.44 26.46
C ALA A 3 17.83 13.98 26.24
N THR A 4 19.10 13.65 26.48
CA THR A 4 19.63 12.29 26.26
C THR A 4 20.36 11.74 27.48
N ALA A 5 20.24 12.40 28.64
CA ALA A 5 20.94 12.01 29.86
C ALA A 5 20.54 10.59 30.31
N ASP A 6 19.24 10.30 30.29
CA ASP A 6 18.66 9.01 30.70
C ASP A 6 19.08 7.84 29.81
N SER A 7 19.50 8.14 28.56
CA SER A 7 20.03 7.15 27.61
C SER A 7 21.55 7.16 27.50
N GLY A 8 22.25 7.78 28.48
CA GLY A 8 23.71 7.90 28.45
C GLY A 8 24.23 8.71 27.27
N GLY A 9 23.40 9.60 26.69
CA GLY A 9 23.76 10.41 25.52
C GLY A 9 23.53 9.72 24.18
N ALA A 10 22.94 8.52 24.14
CA ALA A 10 22.69 7.81 22.88
C ALA A 10 21.61 8.52 22.06
N ILE A 11 21.92 8.78 20.76
CA ILE A 11 21.05 9.45 19.79
C ILE A 11 20.59 8.53 18.63
N GLY A 12 20.94 7.26 18.71
CA GLY A 12 20.59 6.29 17.66
C GLY A 12 21.45 6.42 16.39
N PRO A 13 21.10 5.72 15.32
CA PRO A 13 21.85 5.76 14.06
C PRO A 13 21.64 7.08 13.34
N ILE A 14 22.74 7.63 12.82
CA ILE A 14 22.76 8.88 12.04
C ILE A 14 22.93 8.54 10.57
N ALA A 15 22.12 9.16 9.72
CA ALA A 15 22.27 9.15 8.26
C ALA A 15 22.49 10.57 7.74
N ILE A 16 22.86 10.68 6.47
CA ILE A 16 23.11 11.96 5.79
C ILE A 16 21.83 12.80 5.74
N ASN A 17 21.95 14.10 5.90
CA ASN A 17 20.87 15.10 5.89
C ASN A 17 19.84 14.97 7.04
N GLN A 18 20.27 14.50 8.21
CA GLN A 18 19.44 14.44 9.42
C GLN A 18 19.82 15.52 10.44
N TYR A 19 21.06 15.98 10.42
CA TYR A 19 21.58 16.95 11.35
C TYR A 19 22.25 18.11 10.61
N GLU A 20 22.65 19.13 11.36
CA GLU A 20 23.42 20.25 10.82
C GLU A 20 24.74 19.74 10.23
N LYS A 21 25.13 20.29 9.09
CA LYS A 21 26.29 19.83 8.31
C LYS A 21 27.58 19.75 9.15
N SER A 22 27.83 20.72 10.02
CA SER A 22 29.00 20.72 10.93
C SER A 22 29.02 19.51 11.87
N PHE A 23 27.84 19.07 12.33
CA PHE A 23 27.70 17.89 13.16
C PHE A 23 27.92 16.61 12.34
N GLU A 24 27.30 16.50 11.18
CA GLU A 24 27.46 15.33 10.31
C GLU A 24 28.89 15.16 9.81
N ASP A 25 29.51 16.23 9.33
CA ASP A 25 30.91 16.19 8.88
C ASP A 25 31.86 15.66 9.98
N ALA A 26 31.64 16.08 11.23
CA ALA A 26 32.43 15.62 12.35
C ALA A 26 32.16 14.13 12.70
N VAL A 27 30.89 13.69 12.62
CA VAL A 27 30.55 12.28 12.87
C VAL A 27 31.14 11.36 11.81
N PHE A 28 30.98 11.72 10.54
CA PHE A 28 31.43 10.88 9.43
C PHE A 28 32.95 10.89 9.24
N ALA A 29 33.66 11.88 9.80
CA ALA A 29 35.13 11.90 9.83
C ALA A 29 35.76 10.93 10.84
N LEU A 30 34.98 10.39 11.79
CA LEU A 30 35.48 9.39 12.76
C LEU A 30 35.83 8.07 12.05
N ALA A 31 37.05 7.61 12.18
CA ALA A 31 37.58 6.44 11.45
C ALA A 31 37.15 5.11 12.08
N ASN A 32 37.19 5.01 13.42
CA ASN A 32 37.01 3.75 14.14
C ASN A 32 35.84 3.83 15.13
N ASP A 33 35.26 2.69 15.45
CA ASP A 33 34.32 2.57 16.54
C ASP A 33 35.04 2.81 17.86
N GLY A 34 34.47 3.66 18.71
CA GLY A 34 35.07 4.13 19.94
C GLY A 34 35.70 5.52 19.83
N ASP A 35 36.06 5.99 18.64
CA ASP A 35 36.58 7.33 18.42
C ASP A 35 35.55 8.40 18.81
N TYR A 36 36.04 9.58 19.23
CA TYR A 36 35.21 10.75 19.54
C TYR A 36 35.79 12.01 18.93
N THR A 37 34.91 12.97 18.66
CA THR A 37 35.28 14.25 18.04
C THR A 37 35.90 15.20 19.05
N LYS A 38 36.63 16.20 18.55
CA LYS A 38 36.82 17.45 19.28
C LYS A 38 35.46 18.13 19.50
N PRO A 39 35.36 19.11 20.43
CA PRO A 39 34.13 19.87 20.58
C PRO A 39 33.67 20.50 19.27
N VAL A 40 32.44 20.17 18.82
CA VAL A 40 31.84 20.66 17.59
C VAL A 40 30.72 21.64 17.93
N ARG A 41 30.75 22.82 17.36
CA ARG A 41 29.71 23.84 17.58
C ARG A 41 28.60 23.72 16.54
N THR A 42 27.35 23.70 17.01
CA THR A 42 26.14 23.79 16.20
C THR A 42 25.24 24.91 16.75
N ARG A 43 24.11 25.15 16.11
CA ARG A 43 23.09 26.07 16.63
C ARG A 43 22.53 25.68 17.99
N LEU A 44 22.57 24.37 18.32
CA LEU A 44 22.09 23.82 19.60
C LEU A 44 23.15 23.84 20.72
N GLY A 45 24.38 24.23 20.39
CA GLY A 45 25.46 24.31 21.38
C GLY A 45 26.70 23.51 20.98
N TRP A 46 27.49 23.12 22.00
CA TRP A 46 28.72 22.33 21.82
C TRP A 46 28.46 20.85 22.02
N HIS A 47 29.03 20.02 21.14
CA HIS A 47 28.85 18.58 21.15
C HIS A 47 30.22 17.87 21.12
N ILE A 48 30.38 16.82 21.90
CA ILE A 48 31.41 15.82 21.77
C ILE A 48 30.71 14.54 21.37
N ILE A 49 31.06 13.98 20.21
CA ILE A 49 30.33 12.87 19.61
C ILE A 49 31.22 11.65 19.59
N LYS A 50 30.76 10.53 20.14
CA LYS A 50 31.45 9.24 20.12
C LYS A 50 30.77 8.34 19.11
N ARG A 51 31.54 7.77 18.18
CA ARG A 51 31.05 6.72 17.29
C ARG A 51 31.01 5.40 18.03
N THR A 52 29.83 4.84 18.21
CA THR A 52 29.69 3.54 18.87
C THR A 52 29.79 2.39 17.87
N ARG A 53 29.26 2.55 16.66
CA ARG A 53 29.33 1.54 15.60
C ARG A 53 29.04 2.14 14.23
N LYS A 54 29.78 1.72 13.22
CA LYS A 54 29.45 1.95 11.81
C LYS A 54 28.49 0.86 11.34
N ARG A 55 27.37 1.26 10.74
CA ARG A 55 26.50 0.32 10.05
C ARG A 55 26.96 0.17 8.60
N PRO A 56 26.97 -1.03 8.05
CA PRO A 56 27.25 -1.21 6.63
C PRO A 56 26.14 -0.55 5.79
N THR A 57 26.52 -0.11 4.59
CA THR A 57 25.55 0.36 3.61
C THR A 57 24.64 -0.81 3.25
N LEU A 58 23.32 -0.56 3.24
CA LEU A 58 22.34 -1.56 2.83
C LEU A 58 22.56 -1.93 1.36
N THR A 59 22.40 -3.20 1.03
CA THR A 59 22.31 -3.63 -0.37
C THR A 59 21.05 -3.03 -1.01
N LEU A 60 21.01 -2.97 -2.35
CA LEU A 60 19.83 -2.49 -3.07
C LEU A 60 18.55 -3.24 -2.65
N GLU A 61 18.63 -4.56 -2.51
CA GLU A 61 17.52 -5.43 -2.09
C GLU A 61 16.98 -5.01 -0.71
N GLN A 62 17.88 -4.78 0.26
CA GLN A 62 17.49 -4.35 1.60
C GLN A 62 16.94 -2.91 1.65
N ALA A 63 17.43 -2.04 0.76
CA ALA A 63 17.03 -0.64 0.69
C ALA A 63 15.77 -0.42 -0.17
N LYS A 64 15.40 -1.37 -1.04
CA LYS A 64 14.37 -1.25 -2.08
C LYS A 64 13.07 -0.65 -1.56
N ARG A 65 12.47 -1.23 -0.53
CA ARG A 65 11.21 -0.73 0.04
C ARG A 65 11.29 0.72 0.54
N LYS A 66 12.43 1.08 1.15
CA LYS A 66 12.65 2.45 1.62
C LYS A 66 12.78 3.42 0.45
N ILE A 67 13.52 3.03 -0.58
CA ILE A 67 13.71 3.82 -1.80
C ILE A 67 12.37 3.99 -2.52
N GLU A 68 11.60 2.93 -2.71
CA GLU A 68 10.26 2.97 -3.32
C GLU A 68 9.32 3.93 -2.57
N THR A 69 9.33 3.86 -1.23
CA THR A 69 8.54 4.79 -0.40
C THR A 69 9.00 6.23 -0.55
N GLN A 70 10.30 6.49 -0.68
CA GLN A 70 10.83 7.84 -0.89
C GLN A 70 10.48 8.36 -2.28
N ILE A 71 10.65 7.53 -3.31
CA ILE A 71 10.30 7.87 -4.69
C ILE A 71 8.81 8.18 -4.81
N SER A 72 7.94 7.37 -4.21
CA SER A 72 6.47 7.58 -4.28
C SER A 72 5.99 8.91 -3.69
N ARG A 73 6.81 9.55 -2.85
CA ARG A 73 6.54 10.87 -2.23
C ARG A 73 7.29 12.03 -2.89
N ASP A 74 8.11 11.74 -3.89
CA ASP A 74 8.92 12.74 -4.59
C ASP A 74 8.05 13.49 -5.61
N GLU A 75 8.23 14.81 -5.70
CA GLU A 75 7.49 15.66 -6.64
C GLU A 75 7.71 15.26 -8.11
N ARG A 76 8.84 14.63 -8.42
CA ARG A 76 9.14 14.10 -9.76
C ARG A 76 8.15 13.03 -10.19
N ILE A 77 7.65 12.21 -9.27
CA ILE A 77 6.59 11.22 -9.57
C ILE A 77 5.28 11.92 -9.94
N THR A 78 4.96 13.00 -9.24
CA THR A 78 3.76 13.81 -9.56
C THR A 78 3.89 14.40 -10.96
N SER A 79 5.03 14.99 -11.28
CA SER A 79 5.31 15.55 -12.61
C SER A 79 5.29 14.48 -13.71
N ALA A 80 5.91 13.31 -13.47
CA ALA A 80 5.89 12.19 -14.39
C ALA A 80 4.47 11.68 -14.65
N ARG A 81 3.64 11.58 -13.59
CA ARG A 81 2.23 11.20 -13.70
C ARG A 81 1.43 12.22 -14.50
N GLN A 82 1.62 13.50 -14.27
CA GLN A 82 0.96 14.55 -15.05
C GLN A 82 1.33 14.50 -16.53
N THR A 83 2.61 14.30 -16.84
CA THR A 83 3.08 14.14 -18.22
C THR A 83 2.47 12.90 -18.88
N MET A 84 2.42 11.78 -18.18
CA MET A 84 1.78 10.55 -18.64
C MET A 84 0.29 10.76 -18.94
N VAL A 85 -0.44 11.37 -18.01
CA VAL A 85 -1.87 11.66 -18.18
C VAL A 85 -2.10 12.61 -19.37
N ALA A 86 -1.27 13.64 -19.51
CA ALA A 86 -1.37 14.56 -20.66
C ALA A 86 -1.20 13.83 -21.99
N ARG A 87 -0.24 12.90 -22.08
CA ARG A 87 -0.06 12.04 -23.26
C ARG A 87 -1.30 11.18 -23.51
N ILE A 88 -1.81 10.46 -22.49
CA ILE A 88 -2.99 9.61 -22.61
C ILE A 88 -4.20 10.43 -23.12
N LYS A 89 -4.44 11.59 -22.53
CA LYS A 89 -5.51 12.50 -22.96
C LYS A 89 -5.40 12.88 -24.43
N LYS A 90 -4.20 13.19 -24.89
CA LYS A 90 -3.94 13.53 -26.29
C LYS A 90 -4.18 12.34 -27.21
N ASP A 91 -3.62 11.18 -26.86
CA ASP A 91 -3.66 9.97 -27.72
C ASP A 91 -5.09 9.40 -27.76
N ALA A 92 -5.85 9.49 -26.67
CA ALA A 92 -7.23 9.02 -26.58
C ALA A 92 -8.28 10.05 -27.04
N GLY A 93 -7.88 11.23 -27.53
CA GLY A 93 -8.81 12.25 -28.00
C GLY A 93 -9.75 12.76 -26.92
N TYR A 94 -9.19 13.13 -25.76
CA TYR A 94 -9.96 13.71 -24.66
C TYR A 94 -10.67 15.00 -25.12
N SER A 95 -11.96 15.11 -24.80
CA SER A 95 -12.70 16.36 -24.94
C SER A 95 -13.62 16.59 -23.72
N LYS A 96 -13.77 17.85 -23.31
CA LYS A 96 -14.66 18.30 -22.25
C LYS A 96 -15.79 19.12 -22.85
N ASP A 97 -17.01 18.90 -22.42
CA ASP A 97 -18.14 19.77 -22.72
C ASP A 97 -18.24 20.85 -21.62
N GLU A 98 -17.74 22.05 -21.95
CA GLU A 98 -17.72 23.18 -21.00
C GLU A 98 -19.14 23.64 -20.62
N ASN A 99 -20.13 23.51 -21.50
CA ASN A 99 -21.49 23.91 -21.19
C ASN A 99 -22.12 22.99 -20.15
N VAL A 100 -21.99 21.68 -20.35
CA VAL A 100 -22.48 20.67 -19.41
C VAL A 100 -21.75 20.79 -18.06
N TYR A 101 -20.42 21.01 -18.09
CA TYR A 101 -19.64 21.21 -16.90
C TYR A 101 -20.09 22.45 -16.12
N ASN A 102 -20.18 23.60 -16.77
CA ASN A 102 -20.57 24.87 -16.14
C ASN A 102 -22.02 24.80 -15.58
N GLN A 103 -22.93 24.15 -16.30
CA GLN A 103 -24.29 23.90 -15.82
C GLN A 103 -24.26 23.06 -14.54
N PHE A 104 -23.47 22.00 -14.48
CA PHE A 104 -23.31 21.18 -13.27
C PHE A 104 -22.74 21.98 -12.10
N VAL A 105 -21.68 22.75 -12.34
CA VAL A 105 -21.04 23.59 -11.33
C VAL A 105 -21.99 24.65 -10.76
N SER A 106 -22.86 25.21 -11.59
CA SER A 106 -23.85 26.21 -11.14
C SER A 106 -24.89 25.66 -10.16
N LEU A 107 -25.07 24.35 -10.11
CA LEU A 107 -25.96 23.66 -9.16
C LEU A 107 -25.29 23.35 -7.81
N ALA A 108 -24.07 23.84 -7.59
CA ALA A 108 -23.38 23.64 -6.33
C ALA A 108 -24.17 24.22 -5.16
N GLY A 109 -24.55 23.39 -4.22
CA GLY A 109 -25.16 23.82 -2.97
C GLY A 109 -24.14 24.33 -1.97
N ALA A 110 -24.59 25.07 -0.97
CA ALA A 110 -23.74 25.55 0.13
C ALA A 110 -23.14 24.41 0.98
N ASP A 111 -23.65 23.22 0.83
CA ASP A 111 -23.24 21.99 1.52
C ASP A 111 -22.11 21.23 0.81
N LEU A 112 -21.55 21.75 -0.30
CA LEU A 112 -20.50 21.10 -1.08
C LEU A 112 -19.29 20.67 -0.22
N GLN A 113 -18.91 21.48 0.75
CA GLN A 113 -17.82 21.15 1.70
C GLN A 113 -18.31 20.41 2.94
N THR A 114 -19.36 19.59 2.82
CA THR A 114 -19.86 18.74 3.90
C THR A 114 -20.07 17.30 3.43
N TYR A 115 -20.20 16.35 4.36
CA TYR A 115 -20.54 14.96 4.03
C TYR A 115 -22.00 14.78 3.54
N LYS A 116 -22.84 15.81 3.73
CA LYS A 116 -24.28 15.76 3.37
C LYS A 116 -24.53 16.05 1.90
N TRP A 117 -23.55 16.60 1.20
CA TRP A 117 -23.72 16.95 -0.21
C TRP A 117 -24.14 15.75 -1.05
N GLN A 118 -25.16 15.94 -1.85
CA GLN A 118 -25.69 14.96 -2.78
C GLN A 118 -25.54 15.43 -4.23
N VAL A 119 -25.55 14.49 -5.15
CA VAL A 119 -25.55 14.79 -6.60
C VAL A 119 -26.82 15.54 -6.93
N PRO A 120 -26.77 16.71 -7.57
CA PRO A 120 -27.96 17.45 -7.98
C PRO A 120 -28.85 16.63 -8.90
N GLU A 121 -30.17 16.82 -8.80
CA GLU A 121 -31.13 16.26 -9.75
C GLU A 121 -30.99 16.99 -11.09
N ILE A 122 -30.34 16.35 -12.05
CA ILE A 122 -30.11 16.89 -13.39
C ILE A 122 -30.17 15.75 -14.41
N ALA A 123 -30.66 16.05 -15.60
CA ALA A 123 -30.68 15.08 -16.69
C ALA A 123 -29.23 14.65 -17.06
N PRO A 124 -29.01 13.33 -17.31
CA PRO A 124 -27.72 12.85 -17.74
C PRO A 124 -27.29 13.51 -19.06
N ALA A 125 -26.10 14.11 -19.07
CA ALA A 125 -25.49 14.70 -20.25
C ALA A 125 -24.01 14.39 -20.27
N THR A 126 -23.41 14.21 -21.44
CA THR A 126 -21.98 13.89 -21.57
C THR A 126 -21.15 15.09 -21.18
N ILE A 127 -20.36 14.96 -20.08
CA ILE A 127 -19.48 16.00 -19.58
C ILE A 127 -18.07 15.91 -20.17
N MET A 128 -17.65 14.69 -20.55
CA MET A 128 -16.40 14.45 -21.26
C MET A 128 -16.41 13.17 -22.06
N THR A 129 -15.52 13.09 -23.04
CA THR A 129 -15.22 11.86 -23.77
C THR A 129 -13.72 11.54 -23.68
N LEU A 130 -13.39 10.26 -23.69
CA LEU A 130 -12.00 9.78 -23.67
C LEU A 130 -11.93 8.40 -24.33
N GLY A 131 -11.19 8.28 -25.43
CA GLY A 131 -11.01 7.01 -26.14
C GLY A 131 -12.32 6.38 -26.67
N GLY A 132 -13.34 7.21 -26.94
CA GLY A 132 -14.67 6.75 -27.34
C GLY A 132 -15.63 6.50 -26.18
N ASP A 133 -15.14 6.35 -24.94
CA ASP A 133 -15.96 6.25 -23.75
C ASP A 133 -16.55 7.63 -23.42
N LYS A 134 -17.84 7.64 -23.07
CA LYS A 134 -18.60 8.84 -22.68
C LYS A 134 -18.83 8.82 -21.17
N TYR A 135 -18.49 9.91 -20.52
CA TYR A 135 -18.76 10.10 -19.09
C TYR A 135 -19.77 11.22 -18.91
N THR A 136 -20.73 11.00 -18.02
CA THR A 136 -21.83 11.92 -17.80
C THR A 136 -21.57 12.85 -16.61
N ASN A 137 -22.34 13.94 -16.52
CA ASN A 137 -22.41 14.79 -15.35
C ASN A 137 -22.82 14.02 -14.07
N ILE A 138 -23.60 12.93 -14.21
CA ILE A 138 -23.96 12.05 -13.08
C ILE A 138 -22.73 11.23 -12.62
N ASP A 139 -21.93 10.71 -13.55
CA ASP A 139 -20.69 10.00 -13.21
C ASP A 139 -19.73 10.92 -12.46
N PHE A 140 -19.59 12.15 -12.93
CA PHE A 140 -18.80 13.17 -12.24
C PHE A 140 -19.39 13.52 -10.87
N GLY A 141 -20.71 13.70 -10.76
CA GLY A 141 -21.39 13.95 -9.49
C GLY A 141 -21.17 12.83 -8.47
N ASN A 142 -21.27 11.58 -8.89
CA ASN A 142 -20.95 10.42 -8.03
C ASN A 142 -19.50 10.42 -7.60
N TYR A 143 -18.60 10.78 -8.51
CA TYR A 143 -17.16 10.93 -8.17
C TYR A 143 -16.95 12.03 -7.13
N VAL A 144 -17.56 13.20 -7.29
CA VAL A 144 -17.51 14.31 -6.32
C VAL A 144 -18.04 13.87 -4.96
N ARG A 145 -19.16 13.14 -4.91
CA ARG A 145 -19.73 12.63 -3.67
C ARG A 145 -18.78 11.68 -2.96
N ASN A 146 -18.20 10.73 -3.69
CA ASN A 146 -17.31 9.71 -3.14
C ASN A 146 -15.95 10.26 -2.71
N ASN A 147 -15.48 11.38 -3.32
CA ASN A 147 -14.22 12.03 -3.00
C ASN A 147 -14.39 13.22 -2.02
N ALA A 148 -15.20 13.00 -0.97
CA ALA A 148 -15.45 14.00 0.08
C ALA A 148 -14.15 14.56 0.71
N ARG A 149 -13.10 13.73 0.82
CA ARG A 149 -11.82 14.14 1.39
C ARG A 149 -11.17 15.26 0.60
N THR A 150 -11.16 15.20 -0.73
CA THR A 150 -10.58 16.24 -1.60
C THR A 150 -11.34 17.56 -1.46
N ARG A 151 -12.67 17.54 -1.59
CA ARG A 151 -13.49 18.76 -1.52
C ARG A 151 -13.54 19.39 -0.12
N MET A 152 -13.45 18.58 0.94
CA MET A 152 -13.41 19.05 2.32
C MET A 152 -12.00 19.43 2.81
N GLY A 153 -10.95 18.96 2.14
CA GLY A 153 -9.56 19.27 2.46
C GLY A 153 -9.14 20.67 2.00
N LEU A 154 -9.95 21.36 1.20
CA LEU A 154 -9.75 22.76 0.82
C LEU A 154 -10.18 23.71 1.94
N ALA A 155 -9.61 24.90 1.94
CA ALA A 155 -9.96 25.91 2.94
C ALA A 155 -11.46 26.20 2.94
N LYS A 156 -12.01 26.50 4.13
CA LYS A 156 -13.41 26.91 4.23
C LYS A 156 -13.64 28.22 3.46
N GLY A 157 -14.69 28.26 2.66
CA GLY A 157 -15.00 29.42 1.83
C GLY A 157 -14.31 29.42 0.46
N THR A 158 -13.56 28.35 0.10
CA THR A 158 -13.09 28.20 -1.28
C THR A 158 -14.29 28.21 -2.24
N PRO A 159 -14.22 28.99 -3.34
CA PRO A 159 -15.30 29.03 -4.33
C PRO A 159 -15.65 27.65 -4.86
N SER A 160 -16.93 27.36 -5.01
CA SER A 160 -17.41 26.04 -5.51
C SER A 160 -16.79 25.66 -6.85
N ALA A 161 -16.57 26.61 -7.74
CA ALA A 161 -15.92 26.39 -9.02
C ALA A 161 -14.50 25.82 -8.85
N GLU A 162 -13.70 26.40 -7.96
CA GLU A 162 -12.34 25.93 -7.69
C GLU A 162 -12.32 24.52 -7.09
N ILE A 163 -13.29 24.21 -6.22
CA ILE A 163 -13.44 22.87 -5.66
C ILE A 163 -13.76 21.86 -6.77
N PHE A 164 -14.73 22.20 -7.64
CA PHE A 164 -15.09 21.33 -8.75
C PHE A 164 -13.96 21.17 -9.77
N ASP A 165 -13.22 22.23 -10.10
CA ASP A 165 -12.07 22.17 -11.01
C ASP A 165 -11.00 21.22 -10.51
N LYS A 166 -10.71 21.26 -9.21
CA LYS A 166 -9.76 20.35 -8.58
C LYS A 166 -10.25 18.90 -8.65
N VAL A 167 -11.50 18.64 -8.24
CA VAL A 167 -12.08 17.31 -8.25
C VAL A 167 -12.26 16.79 -9.68
N TYR A 168 -12.60 17.67 -10.63
CA TYR A 168 -12.71 17.31 -12.04
C TYR A 168 -11.34 16.90 -12.63
N THR A 169 -10.29 17.62 -12.28
CA THR A 169 -8.93 17.26 -12.68
C THR A 169 -8.55 15.87 -12.17
N GLU A 170 -8.87 15.56 -10.91
CA GLU A 170 -8.63 14.22 -10.34
C GLU A 170 -9.49 13.15 -11.05
N PHE A 171 -10.76 13.45 -11.33
CA PHE A 171 -11.65 12.58 -12.08
C PHE A 171 -11.11 12.24 -13.47
N VAL A 172 -10.70 13.25 -14.23
CA VAL A 172 -10.11 13.05 -15.57
C VAL A 172 -8.82 12.25 -15.50
N ASN A 173 -7.97 12.53 -14.52
CA ASN A 173 -6.72 11.81 -14.34
C ASN A 173 -6.95 10.32 -14.03
N GLU A 174 -7.92 10.04 -13.17
CA GLU A 174 -8.30 8.65 -12.85
C GLU A 174 -8.85 7.92 -14.07
N LYS A 175 -9.76 8.56 -14.82
CA LYS A 175 -10.33 7.95 -16.03
C LYS A 175 -9.30 7.76 -17.13
N ALA A 176 -8.33 8.68 -17.26
CA ALA A 176 -7.23 8.54 -18.20
C ALA A 176 -6.31 7.35 -17.85
N LEU A 177 -5.97 7.18 -16.58
CA LEU A 177 -5.18 6.04 -16.13
C LEU A 177 -5.93 4.71 -16.31
N PHE A 178 -7.22 4.68 -15.98
CA PHE A 178 -8.07 3.51 -16.17
C PHE A 178 -8.19 3.14 -17.67
N PHE A 179 -8.33 4.14 -18.53
CA PHE A 179 -8.34 3.92 -19.98
C PHE A 179 -7.02 3.29 -20.46
N GLU A 180 -5.89 3.81 -20.00
CA GLU A 180 -4.57 3.25 -20.33
C GLU A 180 -4.44 1.80 -19.83
N GLU A 181 -4.84 1.54 -18.59
CA GLU A 181 -4.79 0.22 -17.98
C GLU A 181 -5.65 -0.80 -18.75
N LYS A 182 -6.87 -0.42 -19.14
CA LYS A 182 -7.78 -1.27 -19.94
C LYS A 182 -7.17 -1.65 -21.29
N ASN A 183 -6.36 -0.77 -21.87
CA ASN A 183 -5.77 -0.96 -23.20
C ASN A 183 -4.34 -1.50 -23.15
N LEU A 184 -3.80 -1.82 -21.97
CA LEU A 184 -2.43 -2.33 -21.85
C LEU A 184 -2.20 -3.63 -22.65
N ALA A 185 -3.15 -4.56 -22.60
CA ALA A 185 -3.04 -5.83 -23.30
C ALA A 185 -3.01 -5.66 -24.85
N GLU A 186 -3.67 -4.61 -25.37
CA GLU A 186 -3.64 -4.31 -26.80
C GLU A 186 -2.35 -3.59 -27.21
N LYS A 187 -1.82 -2.74 -26.35
CA LYS A 187 -0.60 -1.96 -26.61
C LYS A 187 0.68 -2.78 -26.44
N TYR A 188 0.67 -3.74 -25.51
CA TYR A 188 1.86 -4.50 -25.12
C TYR A 188 1.61 -6.02 -25.22
N PRO A 189 2.09 -6.67 -26.30
CA PRO A 189 1.87 -8.11 -26.50
C PRO A 189 2.41 -8.99 -25.38
N GLU A 190 3.52 -8.60 -24.75
CA GLU A 190 4.09 -9.31 -23.60
C GLU A 190 3.13 -9.29 -22.39
N PHE A 191 2.51 -8.15 -22.13
CA PHE A 191 1.50 -8.02 -21.08
C PHE A 191 0.25 -8.87 -21.39
N LYS A 192 -0.19 -8.89 -22.67
CA LYS A 192 -1.30 -9.74 -23.11
C LYS A 192 -0.99 -11.22 -22.88
N SER A 193 0.22 -11.65 -23.19
CA SER A 193 0.66 -13.05 -22.98
C SER A 193 0.66 -13.39 -21.48
N LEU A 194 1.17 -12.50 -20.65
CA LEU A 194 1.17 -12.66 -19.20
C LEU A 194 -0.25 -12.76 -18.64
N MET A 195 -1.16 -11.87 -19.04
CA MET A 195 -2.56 -11.91 -18.61
C MET A 195 -3.24 -13.21 -18.99
N ARG A 196 -3.00 -13.69 -20.22
CA ARG A 196 -3.52 -14.97 -20.68
C ARG A 196 -3.00 -16.14 -19.84
N GLU A 197 -1.72 -16.15 -19.51
CA GLU A 197 -1.11 -17.19 -18.67
C GLU A 197 -1.78 -17.22 -17.28
N TYR A 198 -2.07 -16.04 -16.69
CA TYR A 198 -2.80 -15.96 -15.42
C TYR A 198 -4.24 -16.48 -15.53
N GLU A 199 -4.98 -16.08 -16.57
CA GLU A 199 -6.35 -16.53 -16.81
C GLU A 199 -6.40 -18.06 -17.01
N GLU A 200 -5.53 -18.60 -17.87
CA GLU A 200 -5.42 -20.05 -18.11
C GLU A 200 -5.03 -20.80 -16.84
N GLY A 201 -4.11 -20.24 -16.04
CA GLY A 201 -3.71 -20.82 -14.75
C GLY A 201 -4.85 -20.88 -13.73
N ILE A 202 -5.66 -19.82 -13.62
CA ILE A 202 -6.83 -19.78 -12.74
C ILE A 202 -7.88 -20.80 -13.20
N LEU A 203 -8.16 -20.86 -14.50
CA LEU A 203 -9.10 -21.83 -15.07
C LEU A 203 -8.66 -23.27 -14.85
N LEU A 204 -7.36 -23.56 -15.05
CA LEU A 204 -6.80 -24.88 -14.78
C LEU A 204 -6.92 -25.26 -13.28
N PHE A 205 -6.61 -24.31 -12.40
CA PHE A 205 -6.74 -24.50 -10.95
C PHE A 205 -8.20 -24.83 -10.57
N GLU A 206 -9.17 -24.04 -11.01
CA GLU A 206 -10.58 -24.28 -10.70
C GLU A 206 -11.09 -25.60 -11.32
N ALA A 207 -10.72 -25.90 -12.56
CA ALA A 207 -11.06 -27.16 -13.19
C ALA A 207 -10.49 -28.35 -12.41
N THR A 208 -9.25 -28.28 -11.97
CA THR A 208 -8.60 -29.32 -11.17
C THR A 208 -9.27 -29.43 -9.79
N LYS A 209 -9.56 -28.31 -9.15
CA LYS A 209 -10.26 -28.27 -7.86
C LYS A 209 -11.62 -28.99 -7.95
N ILE A 210 -12.46 -28.60 -8.91
CA ILE A 210 -13.81 -29.14 -9.06
C ILE A 210 -13.77 -30.63 -9.46
N ASN A 211 -12.88 -31.01 -10.40
CA ASN A 211 -12.91 -32.34 -11.00
C ASN A 211 -12.07 -33.39 -10.27
N VAL A 212 -11.08 -32.95 -9.49
CA VAL A 212 -10.16 -33.86 -8.77
C VAL A 212 -10.31 -33.68 -7.27
N TRP A 213 -9.93 -32.55 -6.70
CA TRP A 213 -9.81 -32.40 -5.25
C TRP A 213 -11.15 -32.41 -4.53
N ASP A 214 -12.13 -31.65 -5.03
CA ASP A 214 -13.48 -31.62 -4.43
C ASP A 214 -14.20 -32.96 -4.58
N LYS A 215 -14.00 -33.66 -5.70
CA LYS A 215 -14.56 -35.00 -5.86
C LYS A 215 -13.93 -35.99 -4.90
N ALA A 216 -12.60 -36.02 -4.81
CA ALA A 216 -11.89 -36.90 -3.88
C ALA A 216 -12.28 -36.63 -2.42
N SER A 217 -12.37 -35.33 -2.04
CA SER A 217 -12.73 -34.96 -0.66
C SER A 217 -14.18 -35.23 -0.30
N LYS A 218 -15.08 -35.35 -1.27
CA LYS A 218 -16.52 -35.62 -1.06
C LYS A 218 -16.87 -37.10 -1.21
N ASP A 219 -15.97 -37.91 -1.76
CA ASP A 219 -16.17 -39.35 -1.94
C ASP A 219 -15.83 -40.11 -0.66
N SER A 220 -16.72 -40.05 0.33
CA SER A 220 -16.53 -40.74 1.61
C SER A 220 -16.34 -42.24 1.44
N THR A 221 -17.10 -42.88 0.54
CA THR A 221 -17.03 -44.32 0.27
C THR A 221 -15.68 -44.72 -0.36
N GLY A 222 -15.20 -43.93 -1.34
CA GLY A 222 -13.89 -44.13 -1.95
C GLY A 222 -12.75 -43.90 -0.99
N LEU A 223 -12.85 -42.90 -0.12
CA LEU A 223 -11.86 -42.59 0.92
C LEU A 223 -11.78 -43.74 1.97
N GLU A 224 -12.91 -44.24 2.42
CA GLU A 224 -12.97 -45.38 3.34
C GLU A 224 -12.35 -46.65 2.72
N ALA A 225 -12.70 -46.95 1.47
CA ALA A 225 -12.15 -48.11 0.74
C ALA A 225 -10.63 -47.98 0.53
N PHE A 226 -10.17 -46.79 0.14
CA PHE A 226 -8.74 -46.48 -0.03
C PHE A 226 -7.98 -46.61 1.30
N HIS A 227 -8.50 -46.01 2.38
CA HIS A 227 -7.89 -46.12 3.71
C HIS A 227 -7.83 -47.58 4.19
N ALA A 228 -8.89 -48.36 3.98
CA ALA A 228 -8.91 -49.76 4.37
C ALA A 228 -7.82 -50.59 3.63
N ALA A 229 -7.61 -50.30 2.33
CA ALA A 229 -6.60 -50.97 1.52
C ALA A 229 -5.15 -50.56 1.87
N HIS A 230 -4.97 -49.30 2.33
CA HIS A 230 -3.66 -48.69 2.58
C HIS A 230 -3.42 -48.36 4.06
N ARG A 231 -4.17 -49.00 4.97
CA ARG A 231 -4.12 -48.66 6.40
C ARG A 231 -2.72 -48.72 7.00
N ASN A 232 -1.88 -49.64 6.52
CA ASN A 232 -0.52 -49.79 7.04
C ASN A 232 0.41 -48.64 6.63
N ASP A 233 0.09 -47.92 5.56
CA ASP A 233 0.88 -46.76 5.09
C ASP A 233 0.65 -45.53 5.96
N TYR A 234 -0.41 -45.52 6.77
CA TYR A 234 -0.83 -44.43 7.64
C TYR A 234 -0.72 -44.75 9.13
N MET A 235 0.08 -45.72 9.48
CA MET A 235 0.31 -46.08 10.89
C MET A 235 1.24 -45.02 11.52
N TRP A 236 0.91 -44.68 12.72
CA TRP A 236 1.80 -43.88 13.53
C TRP A 236 2.98 -44.72 14.02
N ASP A 237 4.13 -44.04 14.20
CA ASP A 237 5.24 -44.64 14.93
C ASP A 237 4.79 -45.02 16.36
N GLU A 238 5.58 -45.88 17.01
CA GLU A 238 5.32 -46.32 18.39
C GLU A 238 5.10 -45.11 19.30
N ARG A 239 4.01 -45.13 20.05
CA ARG A 239 3.60 -44.03 20.93
C ARG A 239 3.38 -44.53 22.33
N LEU A 240 3.75 -43.68 23.28
CA LEU A 240 3.45 -43.91 24.69
C LEU A 240 2.25 -43.03 25.08
N GLU A 241 1.28 -43.67 25.72
CA GLU A 241 0.23 -42.94 26.44
C GLU A 241 0.79 -42.59 27.82
N VAL A 242 0.90 -41.32 28.11
CA VAL A 242 1.46 -40.84 29.36
C VAL A 242 0.45 -39.95 30.10
N ALA A 243 0.31 -40.22 31.38
CA ALA A 243 -0.39 -39.33 32.29
C ALA A 243 0.63 -38.58 33.13
N THR A 244 0.51 -37.26 33.16
CA THR A 244 1.36 -36.42 34.00
C THR A 244 0.59 -35.99 35.24
N VAL A 245 1.09 -36.34 36.39
CA VAL A 245 0.54 -35.93 37.69
C VAL A 245 1.51 -34.95 38.32
N MET A 246 1.03 -33.74 38.62
CA MET A 246 1.80 -32.75 39.37
C MET A 246 1.53 -32.94 40.86
N LEU A 247 2.60 -33.18 41.60
CA LEU A 247 2.58 -33.31 43.05
C LEU A 247 3.39 -32.19 43.66
N ASP A 248 2.92 -31.62 44.75
CA ASP A 248 3.71 -30.78 45.60
C ASP A 248 4.67 -31.59 46.52
N SER A 249 5.62 -30.93 47.14
CA SER A 249 6.62 -31.59 47.98
C SER A 249 6.00 -32.33 49.17
N ALA A 250 4.80 -31.95 49.64
CA ALA A 250 4.10 -32.59 50.77
C ALA A 250 3.39 -33.86 50.31
N SER A 251 3.02 -33.96 49.03
CA SER A 251 2.30 -35.09 48.45
C SER A 251 3.20 -36.17 47.84
N MET A 252 4.52 -35.98 47.82
CA MET A 252 5.49 -36.94 47.26
C MET A 252 5.39 -38.36 47.86
N ASN A 253 4.97 -38.47 49.12
CA ASN A 253 4.78 -39.74 49.79
C ASN A 253 3.60 -40.56 49.26
N GLN A 254 2.72 -39.96 48.43
CA GLN A 254 1.58 -40.64 47.83
C GLN A 254 1.91 -41.23 46.45
N LEU A 255 3.11 -41.03 45.94
CA LEU A 255 3.57 -41.53 44.64
C LEU A 255 3.35 -43.06 44.47
N PRO A 256 3.57 -43.91 45.45
CA PRO A 256 3.33 -45.36 45.33
C PRO A 256 1.85 -45.74 45.22
N THR A 257 0.92 -44.83 45.52
CA THR A 257 -0.53 -45.11 45.49
C THR A 257 -1.19 -44.56 44.23
N ILE A 258 -0.47 -43.78 43.42
CA ILE A 258 -0.97 -43.29 42.14
C ILE A 258 -0.68 -44.38 41.08
N LYS A 259 -1.73 -45.05 40.69
CA LYS A 259 -1.70 -46.06 39.60
C LYS A 259 -2.44 -45.53 38.39
#